data_d7b40edfb068a6df8e470580e75969cd
#
_entry.id   d7b40edfb068a6df8e470580e75969cd
#
_cell.length_a   1.000
_cell.length_b   1.000
_cell.length_c   1.000
_cell.angle_alpha   90.00
_cell.angle_beta   90.00
_cell.angle_gamma   90.00
#
_symmetry.space_group_name_H-M   'P 1'
#
loop_
_entity.id
_entity.type
_entity.pdbx_description
1 polymer ?
#
loop_
_entity_poly.entity_id
_entity_poly.type
_entity_poly.pdbx_seq_one_letter_code
_entity_poly.pdbx_strand_id
1 'polypeptide(L)'
;GRGASGSTVVHAISTPDSITLKNGTSNLTSLTVTPGSKTTLTAGAIWNHLTLGADAKAFTWSVSGNVGTIDDIGPVDGNAVFTATTPGSGSLTVSAGGKSVTIPISVTQLPLLTVEDFENEQIAFSSGTYLNVFRTNAGQYVQRGHHAGKLDYTLTEDTGWFATASGSGFSNLEKPYTALNLWVYGDASGNQLSLLYTDGTMNGLRLPVTLLDFTGWKQVSVTLPQAFTLSGLVVNAPPAVDSDGNPITANTPRSGTVYIDQI
;
A
#
# COMPACT_ATOMS: atom_id res chain seq x y z
N GLY A 1 52.71 25.06 32.91
CA GLY A 1 51.25 24.80 32.82
C GLY A 1 50.89 23.79 33.87
N ARG A 2 49.99 24.15 34.80
CA ARG A 2 49.36 23.19 35.72
C ARG A 2 48.30 22.48 34.93
N GLY A 3 48.46 21.17 34.69
CA GLY A 3 47.42 20.32 34.16
C GLY A 3 46.33 20.18 35.20
N ALA A 4 45.11 20.55 34.88
CA ALA A 4 43.93 20.21 35.67
C ALA A 4 43.58 18.77 35.38
N SER A 5 43.66 17.88 36.39
CA SER A 5 43.11 16.51 36.32
C SER A 5 41.72 16.52 36.89
N GLY A 6 40.72 16.16 36.05
CA GLY A 6 39.35 15.90 36.49
C GLY A 6 39.15 14.37 36.60
N SER A 7 38.51 13.91 37.66
CA SER A 7 38.04 12.55 37.78
C SER A 7 36.52 12.50 37.57
N THR A 8 36.04 11.59 36.71
CA THR A 8 34.63 11.31 36.55
C THR A 8 34.36 9.94 37.14
N VAL A 9 33.33 9.87 37.99
CA VAL A 9 32.84 8.59 38.53
C VAL A 9 31.78 8.06 37.57
N VAL A 10 32.00 6.89 37.02
CA VAL A 10 31.02 6.18 36.17
C VAL A 10 30.35 5.13 37.05
N HIS A 11 29.04 5.21 37.18
CA HIS A 11 28.25 4.22 37.86
C HIS A 11 27.65 3.25 36.84
N ALA A 12 27.96 1.98 36.94
CA ALA A 12 27.30 0.92 36.18
C ALA A 12 26.00 0.51 36.93
N ILE A 13 24.86 0.70 36.27
CA ILE A 13 23.55 0.38 36.83
C ILE A 13 23.05 -0.89 36.16
N SER A 14 22.88 -1.98 36.92
CA SER A 14 22.33 -3.25 36.41
C SER A 14 20.81 -3.32 36.42
N THR A 15 20.18 -2.53 37.31
CA THR A 15 18.72 -2.52 37.46
C THR A 15 18.21 -1.06 37.43
N PRO A 16 17.56 -0.63 36.37
CA PRO A 16 16.94 0.69 36.32
C PRO A 16 15.69 0.75 37.21
N ASP A 17 15.24 1.97 37.53
CA ASP A 17 13.98 2.17 38.27
C ASP A 17 12.78 1.86 37.38
N SER A 18 12.86 2.26 36.12
CA SER A 18 11.79 2.09 35.11
C SER A 18 12.33 2.10 33.68
N ILE A 19 11.49 1.60 32.77
CA ILE A 19 11.68 1.71 31.32
C ILE A 19 10.66 2.69 30.76
N THR A 20 11.08 3.52 29.83
CA THR A 20 10.19 4.39 29.02
C THR A 20 10.16 3.87 27.59
N LEU A 21 9.01 4.05 26.93
CA LEU A 21 8.81 3.74 25.52
C LEU A 21 8.25 4.97 24.82
N LYS A 22 8.87 5.36 23.72
CA LYS A 22 8.51 6.57 22.97
C LYS A 22 8.36 6.30 21.47
N ASN A 23 7.55 7.12 20.83
CA ASN A 23 7.53 7.34 19.39
C ASN A 23 7.90 8.82 19.15
N GLY A 24 9.08 9.04 18.56
CA GLY A 24 9.70 10.38 18.54
C GLY A 24 9.91 10.93 19.95
N THR A 25 9.33 12.08 20.26
CA THR A 25 9.47 12.74 21.59
C THR A 25 8.36 12.35 22.57
N SER A 26 7.30 11.69 22.12
CA SER A 26 6.10 11.41 22.93
C SER A 26 6.18 10.03 23.59
N ASN A 27 5.82 9.97 24.88
CA ASN A 27 5.66 8.69 25.57
C ASN A 27 4.50 7.89 24.94
N LEU A 28 4.75 6.61 24.69
CA LEU A 28 3.79 5.72 24.06
C LEU A 28 3.12 4.85 25.13
N THR A 29 1.80 4.89 25.17
CA THR A 29 0.97 4.09 26.09
C THR A 29 0.11 3.06 25.34
N SER A 30 -0.07 3.26 24.04
CA SER A 30 -0.75 2.34 23.11
C SER A 30 -0.29 2.63 21.70
N LEU A 31 -0.44 1.67 20.78
CA LEU A 31 -0.11 1.83 19.38
C LEU A 31 -1.28 1.37 18.52
N THR A 32 -1.86 2.28 17.74
CA THR A 32 -2.88 1.95 16.74
C THR A 32 -2.32 2.27 15.37
N VAL A 33 -2.29 1.28 14.50
CA VAL A 33 -1.70 1.36 13.15
C VAL A 33 -2.50 0.50 12.17
N THR A 34 -2.14 0.58 10.90
CA THR A 34 -2.73 -0.24 9.83
C THR A 34 -1.71 -1.25 9.30
N PRO A 35 -2.14 -2.35 8.67
CA PRO A 35 -1.22 -3.30 8.04
C PRO A 35 -0.25 -2.60 7.08
N GLY A 36 1.01 -3.02 7.09
CA GLY A 36 2.10 -2.42 6.28
C GLY A 36 2.75 -1.18 6.92
N SER A 37 2.19 -0.63 7.98
CA SER A 37 2.80 0.51 8.68
C SER A 37 4.08 0.11 9.40
N LYS A 38 5.08 1.02 9.36
CA LYS A 38 6.31 0.92 10.14
C LYS A 38 6.39 2.04 11.14
N THR A 39 6.65 1.71 12.40
CA THR A 39 6.75 2.68 13.49
C THR A 39 8.10 2.55 14.16
N THR A 40 8.87 3.64 14.15
CA THR A 40 10.14 3.70 14.90
C THR A 40 9.84 3.98 16.37
N LEU A 41 10.43 3.15 17.22
CA LEU A 41 10.24 3.17 18.66
C LEU A 41 11.58 3.41 19.35
N THR A 42 11.56 4.11 20.48
CA THR A 42 12.75 4.33 21.29
C THR A 42 12.44 3.96 22.74
N ALA A 43 13.20 3.03 23.28
CA ALA A 43 13.19 2.70 24.69
C ALA A 43 14.28 3.46 25.45
N GLY A 44 14.02 3.80 26.69
CA GLY A 44 15.00 4.41 27.60
C GLY A 44 14.91 3.80 29.00
N ALA A 45 16.04 3.59 29.64
CA ALA A 45 16.12 3.16 31.02
C ALA A 45 16.28 4.39 31.92
N ILE A 46 15.54 4.48 33.01
CA ILE A 46 15.56 5.58 33.97
C ILE A 46 16.11 5.08 35.31
N TRP A 47 17.02 5.82 35.87
CA TRP A 47 17.52 5.62 37.22
C TRP A 47 17.69 7.00 37.91
N ASN A 48 17.14 7.14 39.10
CA ASN A 48 17.19 8.36 39.88
C ASN A 48 16.82 9.60 39.04
N HIS A 49 15.72 9.50 38.28
CA HIS A 49 15.20 10.55 37.37
C HIS A 49 16.09 10.88 36.16
N LEU A 50 17.20 10.17 35.97
CA LEU A 50 18.12 10.36 34.84
C LEU A 50 17.91 9.27 33.79
N THR A 51 17.97 9.64 32.50
CA THR A 51 18.02 8.66 31.42
C THR A 51 19.41 8.06 31.38
N LEU A 52 19.51 6.74 31.48
CA LEU A 52 20.76 6.01 31.37
C LEU A 52 21.16 5.88 29.91
N GLY A 53 22.47 6.03 29.62
CA GLY A 53 23.05 5.49 28.42
C GLY A 53 23.03 3.95 28.53
N ALA A 54 22.46 3.29 27.56
CA ALA A 54 22.38 1.84 27.52
C ALA A 54 23.23 1.26 26.37
N ASP A 55 23.76 0.06 26.54
CA ASP A 55 24.39 -0.70 25.46
C ASP A 55 23.28 -1.13 24.47
N ALA A 56 23.60 -1.21 23.18
CA ALA A 56 22.68 -1.60 22.10
C ALA A 56 21.97 -2.93 22.35
N LYS A 57 22.53 -3.81 23.15
CA LYS A 57 21.96 -5.11 23.54
C LYS A 57 21.26 -5.12 24.89
N ALA A 58 21.15 -3.97 25.55
CA ALA A 58 20.53 -3.88 26.87
C ALA A 58 19.01 -4.09 26.83
N PHE A 59 18.37 -3.76 25.71
CA PHE A 59 16.94 -3.89 25.54
C PHE A 59 16.56 -5.18 24.81
N THR A 60 15.52 -5.85 25.31
CA THR A 60 14.89 -7.00 24.65
C THR A 60 13.47 -6.62 24.27
N TRP A 61 13.17 -6.81 22.98
CA TRP A 61 11.87 -6.48 22.39
C TRP A 61 11.08 -7.74 22.08
N SER A 62 9.76 -7.68 22.27
CA SER A 62 8.84 -8.75 21.89
C SER A 62 7.48 -8.20 21.51
N VAL A 63 6.83 -8.90 20.57
CA VAL A 63 5.46 -8.64 20.13
C VAL A 63 4.64 -9.90 20.31
N SER A 64 3.43 -9.76 20.82
CA SER A 64 2.44 -10.83 20.91
C SER A 64 1.21 -10.54 20.05
N GLY A 65 0.35 -11.54 19.82
CA GLY A 65 -0.92 -11.39 19.11
C GLY A 65 -0.83 -11.52 17.60
N ASN A 66 0.32 -11.94 17.06
CA ASN A 66 0.54 -12.15 15.61
C ASN A 66 0.18 -10.93 14.72
N VAL A 67 0.33 -9.73 15.29
CA VAL A 67 -0.06 -8.46 14.64
C VAL A 67 1.09 -7.79 13.89
N GLY A 68 2.31 -8.30 14.02
CA GLY A 68 3.48 -7.71 13.37
C GLY A 68 4.79 -8.28 13.91
N THR A 69 5.88 -7.69 13.45
CA THR A 69 7.25 -8.00 13.87
C THR A 69 7.91 -6.77 14.46
N ILE A 70 8.92 -6.98 15.30
CA ILE A 70 9.77 -5.93 15.84
C ILE A 70 11.22 -6.24 15.51
N ASP A 71 11.90 -5.30 14.87
CA ASP A 71 13.31 -5.40 14.51
C ASP A 71 14.09 -4.38 15.33
N ASP A 72 15.06 -4.86 16.10
CA ASP A 72 16.03 -4.01 16.79
C ASP A 72 16.98 -3.41 15.75
N ILE A 73 16.98 -2.08 15.62
CA ILE A 73 17.68 -1.38 14.54
C ILE A 73 18.96 -0.70 15.02
N GLY A 74 19.68 -1.28 15.94
CA GLY A 74 20.74 -0.43 16.25
C GLY A 74 22.05 -0.85 16.69
N PRO A 75 23.12 -0.07 16.45
CA PRO A 75 24.15 0.11 17.46
C PRO A 75 23.81 1.22 18.45
N VAL A 76 22.68 1.92 18.31
CA VAL A 76 22.26 3.04 19.16
C VAL A 76 21.05 2.61 19.97
N ASP A 77 21.28 2.42 21.19
CA ASP A 77 20.47 2.23 22.40
C ASP A 77 18.96 2.30 22.25
N GLY A 78 18.33 1.13 22.28
CA GLY A 78 16.89 1.02 22.49
C GLY A 78 16.01 1.42 21.32
N ASN A 79 16.55 1.54 20.11
CA ASN A 79 15.75 1.82 18.92
C ASN A 79 15.29 0.54 18.24
N ALA A 80 14.01 0.48 17.89
CA ALA A 80 13.43 -0.64 17.17
C ALA A 80 12.39 -0.14 16.15
N VAL A 81 12.11 -0.95 15.14
CA VAL A 81 11.02 -0.71 14.18
C VAL A 81 9.96 -1.79 14.33
N PHE A 82 8.78 -1.39 14.72
CA PHE A 82 7.60 -2.25 14.64
C PHE A 82 7.02 -2.19 13.24
N THR A 83 6.84 -3.34 12.61
CA THR A 83 6.16 -3.51 11.32
C THR A 83 4.85 -4.23 11.53
N ALA A 84 3.73 -3.55 11.31
CA ALA A 84 2.40 -4.14 11.40
C ALA A 84 2.12 -5.04 10.19
N THR A 85 1.60 -6.25 10.42
CA THR A 85 1.33 -7.20 9.32
C THR A 85 -0.13 -7.60 9.22
N THR A 86 -0.73 -8.02 10.32
CA THR A 86 -2.06 -8.64 10.33
C THR A 86 -3.01 -7.85 11.24
N PRO A 87 -4.23 -7.55 10.79
CA PRO A 87 -5.25 -6.93 11.64
C PRO A 87 -5.51 -7.77 12.88
N GLY A 88 -5.64 -7.09 14.02
CA GLY A 88 -5.87 -7.75 15.30
C GLY A 88 -5.36 -6.93 16.48
N SER A 89 -5.42 -7.54 17.66
CA SER A 89 -4.91 -6.96 18.89
C SER A 89 -3.72 -7.75 19.40
N GLY A 90 -2.76 -7.06 19.96
CA GLY A 90 -1.57 -7.64 20.52
C GLY A 90 -0.94 -6.75 21.58
N SER A 91 0.28 -7.06 21.98
CA SER A 91 1.06 -6.21 22.86
C SER A 91 2.52 -6.13 22.40
N LEU A 92 3.15 -5.01 22.70
CA LEU A 92 4.58 -4.79 22.53
C LEU A 92 5.19 -4.64 23.92
N THR A 93 6.23 -5.40 24.15
CA THR A 93 6.98 -5.37 25.40
C THR A 93 8.44 -5.06 25.11
N VAL A 94 9.00 -4.14 25.88
CA VAL A 94 10.44 -3.90 25.94
C VAL A 94 10.92 -4.05 27.36
N SER A 95 12.06 -4.69 27.55
CA SER A 95 12.63 -4.97 28.87
C SER A 95 14.13 -4.73 28.89
N ALA A 96 14.63 -4.28 30.05
CA ALA A 96 16.06 -4.16 30.34
C ALA A 96 16.27 -4.19 31.87
N GLY A 97 17.35 -4.86 32.34
CA GLY A 97 17.74 -4.89 33.77
C GLY A 97 16.63 -5.40 34.70
N GLY A 98 15.79 -6.34 34.30
CA GLY A 98 14.68 -6.87 35.10
C GLY A 98 13.43 -5.96 35.17
N LYS A 99 13.41 -4.84 34.46
CA LYS A 99 12.23 -3.97 34.31
C LYS A 99 11.67 -4.09 32.90
N SER A 100 10.36 -3.88 32.76
CA SER A 100 9.68 -3.91 31.47
C SER A 100 8.58 -2.86 31.38
N VAL A 101 8.26 -2.45 30.17
CA VAL A 101 7.03 -1.75 29.83
C VAL A 101 6.32 -2.51 28.72
N THR A 102 5.01 -2.68 28.88
CA THR A 102 4.14 -3.33 27.89
C THR A 102 3.03 -2.36 27.50
N ILE A 103 2.81 -2.22 26.22
CA ILE A 103 1.71 -1.42 25.68
C ILE A 103 0.81 -2.28 24.78
N PRO A 104 -0.49 -2.01 24.72
CA PRO A 104 -1.37 -2.64 23.76
C PRO A 104 -1.09 -2.13 22.34
N ILE A 105 -1.19 -3.05 21.38
CA ILE A 105 -1.18 -2.77 19.93
C ILE A 105 -2.55 -3.10 19.37
N SER A 106 -3.08 -2.23 18.53
CA SER A 106 -4.23 -2.49 17.66
C SER A 106 -3.84 -2.26 16.22
N VAL A 107 -3.85 -3.31 15.42
CA VAL A 107 -3.71 -3.20 13.96
C VAL A 107 -5.11 -3.25 13.38
N THR A 108 -5.59 -2.10 12.94
CA THR A 108 -6.96 -1.94 12.42
C THR A 108 -6.95 -2.05 10.91
N GLN A 109 -7.74 -2.96 10.38
CA GLN A 109 -7.99 -2.98 8.94
C GLN A 109 -8.85 -1.77 8.58
N LEU A 110 -8.41 -1.07 7.54
CA LEU A 110 -9.24 -0.03 6.97
C LEU A 110 -10.49 -0.66 6.35
N PRO A 111 -11.64 0.02 6.45
CA PRO A 111 -12.81 -0.42 5.70
C PRO A 111 -12.46 -0.46 4.21
N LEU A 112 -13.01 -1.46 3.50
CA LEU A 112 -12.96 -1.46 2.04
C LEU A 112 -13.72 -0.23 1.55
N LEU A 113 -13.08 0.55 0.69
CA LEU A 113 -13.72 1.64 -0.02
C LEU A 113 -14.10 1.13 -1.41
N THR A 114 -15.38 1.17 -1.73
CA THR A 114 -15.84 0.95 -3.10
C THR A 114 -15.62 2.23 -3.88
N VAL A 115 -14.80 2.14 -4.91
CA VAL A 115 -14.47 3.26 -5.79
C VAL A 115 -15.56 3.43 -6.85
N GLU A 116 -15.96 2.33 -7.49
CA GLU A 116 -17.03 2.28 -8.48
C GLU A 116 -17.66 0.88 -8.51
N ASP A 117 -18.97 0.81 -8.35
CA ASP A 117 -19.75 -0.43 -8.44
C ASP A 117 -20.74 -0.43 -9.61
N PHE A 118 -20.81 0.67 -10.36
CA PHE A 118 -21.69 0.89 -11.50
C PHE A 118 -23.19 0.83 -11.17
N GLU A 119 -23.59 0.80 -9.91
CA GLU A 119 -25.00 0.75 -9.53
C GLU A 119 -25.70 2.11 -9.68
N ASN A 120 -24.94 3.20 -9.62
CA ASN A 120 -25.46 4.54 -9.79
C ASN A 120 -25.54 4.94 -11.27
N GLU A 121 -26.49 5.85 -11.62
CA GLU A 121 -26.60 6.39 -12.97
C GLU A 121 -25.38 7.22 -13.36
N GLN A 122 -24.78 7.93 -12.41
CA GLN A 122 -23.50 8.61 -12.59
C GLN A 122 -22.38 7.67 -12.25
N ILE A 123 -21.68 7.20 -13.27
CA ILE A 123 -20.46 6.42 -13.12
C ILE A 123 -19.26 7.34 -13.00
N ALA A 124 -18.26 6.87 -12.29
CA ALA A 124 -17.04 7.63 -12.03
C ALA A 124 -16.12 7.75 -13.25
N PHE A 125 -16.40 7.05 -14.34
CA PHE A 125 -15.64 7.11 -15.59
C PHE A 125 -16.42 7.80 -16.71
N SER A 126 -15.72 8.61 -17.48
CA SER A 126 -16.22 9.23 -18.71
C SER A 126 -15.54 8.62 -19.92
N SER A 127 -16.30 8.42 -20.98
CA SER A 127 -15.72 8.03 -22.27
C SER A 127 -14.68 9.05 -22.72
N GLY A 128 -13.62 8.56 -23.33
CA GLY A 128 -12.48 9.34 -23.76
C GLY A 128 -12.04 8.99 -25.18
N THR A 129 -10.76 9.05 -25.44
CA THR A 129 -10.21 8.79 -26.77
C THR A 129 -10.25 7.29 -27.06
N TYR A 130 -11.12 6.89 -27.98
CA TYR A 130 -11.30 5.51 -28.47
C TYR A 130 -11.62 4.45 -27.37
N LEU A 131 -12.04 4.89 -26.20
CA LEU A 131 -12.55 4.05 -25.12
C LEU A 131 -13.88 4.62 -24.65
N ASN A 132 -14.97 3.93 -24.94
CA ASN A 132 -16.28 4.30 -24.48
C ASN A 132 -16.62 3.49 -23.24
N VAL A 133 -17.15 4.17 -22.22
CA VAL A 133 -17.55 3.57 -20.95
C VAL A 133 -19.06 3.71 -20.81
N PHE A 134 -19.73 2.60 -20.59
CA PHE A 134 -21.18 2.53 -20.40
C PHE A 134 -21.50 1.63 -19.21
N ARG A 135 -22.69 1.81 -18.65
CA ARG A 135 -23.30 0.82 -17.76
C ARG A 135 -23.96 -0.26 -18.59
N THR A 136 -23.89 -1.50 -18.11
CA THR A 136 -24.64 -2.62 -18.66
C THR A 136 -25.37 -3.37 -17.55
N ASN A 137 -26.58 -3.87 -17.84
CA ASN A 137 -27.36 -4.75 -16.98
C ASN A 137 -27.51 -6.16 -17.58
N ALA A 138 -26.73 -6.47 -18.62
CA ALA A 138 -26.72 -7.79 -19.23
C ALA A 138 -26.12 -8.80 -18.24
N GLY A 139 -26.94 -9.64 -17.63
CA GLY A 139 -26.60 -10.44 -16.45
C GLY A 139 -25.35 -11.30 -16.58
N GLN A 140 -25.01 -11.79 -17.79
CA GLN A 140 -23.76 -12.52 -18.02
C GLN A 140 -22.49 -11.67 -17.83
N TYR A 141 -22.62 -10.34 -17.90
CA TYR A 141 -21.54 -9.35 -17.76
C TYR A 141 -21.68 -8.51 -16.49
N VAL A 142 -22.45 -8.95 -15.52
CA VAL A 142 -22.55 -8.36 -14.19
C VAL A 142 -22.01 -9.36 -13.18
N GLN A 143 -20.98 -8.99 -12.45
CA GLN A 143 -20.36 -9.85 -11.46
C GLN A 143 -21.07 -9.73 -10.11
N ARG A 144 -21.47 -8.51 -9.75
CA ARG A 144 -22.21 -8.21 -8.52
C ARG A 144 -23.27 -7.15 -8.76
N GLY A 145 -24.37 -7.22 -7.99
CA GLY A 145 -25.43 -6.24 -8.09
C GLY A 145 -26.26 -6.39 -9.36
N HIS A 146 -26.57 -5.27 -10.01
CA HIS A 146 -27.46 -5.20 -11.18
C HIS A 146 -26.76 -4.63 -12.41
N HIS A 147 -25.61 -3.99 -12.24
CA HIS A 147 -24.89 -3.32 -13.32
C HIS A 147 -23.39 -3.57 -13.24
N ALA A 148 -22.73 -3.42 -14.37
CA ALA A 148 -21.28 -3.41 -14.50
C ALA A 148 -20.84 -2.35 -15.52
N GLY A 149 -19.58 -2.01 -15.55
CA GLY A 149 -18.99 -1.14 -16.55
C GLY A 149 -18.64 -1.89 -17.82
N LYS A 150 -19.14 -1.43 -18.96
CA LYS A 150 -18.78 -1.92 -20.30
C LYS A 150 -17.78 -0.97 -20.92
N LEU A 151 -16.65 -1.49 -21.35
CA LEU A 151 -15.54 -0.78 -21.98
C LEU A 151 -15.44 -1.22 -23.45
N ASP A 152 -15.94 -0.39 -24.38
CA ASP A 152 -15.75 -0.62 -25.81
C ASP A 152 -14.54 0.19 -26.28
N TYR A 153 -13.52 -0.46 -26.79
CA TYR A 153 -12.28 0.17 -27.19
C TYR A 153 -11.91 -0.09 -28.65
N THR A 154 -11.16 0.85 -29.23
CA THR A 154 -10.55 0.72 -30.56
C THR A 154 -9.12 1.25 -30.48
N LEU A 155 -8.14 0.41 -30.85
CA LEU A 155 -6.73 0.78 -30.89
C LEU A 155 -6.36 1.18 -32.32
N THR A 156 -5.73 2.35 -32.46
CA THR A 156 -5.33 2.89 -33.76
C THR A 156 -3.88 3.35 -33.76
N GLU A 157 -3.27 3.42 -34.94
CA GLU A 157 -1.89 3.93 -35.09
C GLU A 157 -1.77 5.39 -34.65
N ASP A 158 -2.79 6.20 -34.95
CA ASP A 158 -2.83 7.62 -34.59
C ASP A 158 -2.72 7.88 -33.08
N THR A 159 -3.13 6.90 -32.27
CA THR A 159 -3.05 6.98 -30.81
C THR A 159 -1.87 6.21 -30.22
N GLY A 160 -0.97 5.67 -31.05
CA GLY A 160 0.10 4.79 -30.58
C GLY A 160 -0.43 3.49 -29.97
N TRP A 161 -1.57 2.97 -30.48
CA TRP A 161 -2.20 1.72 -30.07
C TRP A 161 -2.72 1.73 -28.63
N PHE A 162 -3.32 2.82 -28.20
CA PHE A 162 -4.02 2.89 -26.92
C PHE A 162 -5.37 3.63 -27.01
N ALA A 163 -6.26 3.28 -26.09
CA ALA A 163 -7.56 3.90 -25.90
C ALA A 163 -7.72 4.27 -24.43
N THR A 164 -8.24 5.46 -24.12
CA THR A 164 -8.31 5.99 -22.75
C THR A 164 -9.69 6.47 -22.38
N ALA A 165 -10.07 6.26 -21.10
CA ALA A 165 -11.21 6.88 -20.46
C ALA A 165 -10.74 7.69 -19.26
N SER A 166 -11.35 8.83 -19.02
CA SER A 166 -11.06 9.67 -17.85
C SER A 166 -11.87 9.19 -16.65
N GLY A 167 -11.26 9.25 -15.46
CA GLY A 167 -11.94 9.04 -14.19
C GLY A 167 -12.18 10.36 -13.48
N SER A 168 -13.41 10.56 -12.98
CA SER A 168 -13.74 11.70 -12.12
C SER A 168 -14.31 11.16 -10.80
N GLY A 169 -13.92 11.76 -9.68
CA GLY A 169 -14.36 11.32 -8.35
C GLY A 169 -13.36 10.47 -7.57
N PHE A 170 -12.21 10.11 -8.17
CA PHE A 170 -11.16 9.35 -7.49
C PHE A 170 -10.03 10.22 -6.94
N SER A 171 -10.22 11.52 -6.88
CA SER A 171 -9.20 12.49 -6.50
C SER A 171 -8.71 12.38 -5.04
N ASN A 172 -9.32 11.50 -4.23
CA ASN A 172 -9.03 11.38 -2.82
C ASN A 172 -9.05 9.93 -2.35
N LEU A 173 -8.37 9.01 -3.06
CA LEU A 173 -7.91 7.80 -2.39
C LEU A 173 -6.79 8.24 -1.43
N GLU A 174 -7.21 8.90 -0.34
CA GLU A 174 -6.28 9.26 0.71
C GLU A 174 -5.61 7.99 1.23
N LYS A 175 -4.29 8.05 1.36
CA LYS A 175 -3.57 6.98 2.07
C LYS A 175 -4.35 6.65 3.35
N PRO A 176 -4.57 5.37 3.53
CA PRO A 176 -3.54 4.34 3.49
C PRO A 176 -3.88 3.10 2.63
N TYR A 177 -4.63 3.24 1.56
CA TYR A 177 -4.90 2.11 0.67
C TYR A 177 -3.62 1.72 -0.08
N THR A 178 -3.29 0.44 -0.04
CA THR A 178 -2.08 -0.12 -0.66
C THR A 178 -2.37 -0.99 -1.87
N ALA A 179 -3.64 -1.34 -2.07
CA ALA A 179 -4.09 -2.15 -3.19
C ALA A 179 -5.48 -1.73 -3.64
N LEU A 180 -5.75 -1.97 -4.92
CA LEU A 180 -7.06 -1.83 -5.54
C LEU A 180 -7.44 -3.18 -6.12
N ASN A 181 -8.67 -3.62 -5.82
CA ASN A 181 -9.23 -4.86 -6.35
C ASN A 181 -10.34 -4.52 -7.32
N LEU A 182 -10.43 -5.28 -8.40
CA LEU A 182 -11.52 -5.15 -9.36
C LEU A 182 -11.80 -6.49 -10.03
N TRP A 183 -13.01 -6.65 -10.54
CA TRP A 183 -13.36 -7.74 -11.42
C TRP A 183 -13.24 -7.30 -12.87
N VAL A 184 -12.66 -8.15 -13.70
CA VAL A 184 -12.47 -7.91 -15.13
C VAL A 184 -13.01 -9.11 -15.91
N TYR A 185 -13.89 -8.86 -16.86
CA TYR A 185 -14.31 -9.83 -17.86
C TYR A 185 -13.51 -9.58 -19.14
N GLY A 186 -12.59 -10.48 -19.44
CA GLY A 186 -11.68 -10.36 -20.57
C GLY A 186 -12.33 -10.75 -21.90
N ASP A 187 -11.76 -10.25 -22.98
CA ASP A 187 -12.17 -10.50 -24.37
C ASP A 187 -11.17 -11.36 -25.17
N ALA A 188 -10.20 -11.96 -24.50
CA ALA A 188 -9.12 -12.76 -25.08
C ALA A 188 -8.30 -12.04 -26.17
N SER A 189 -8.27 -10.70 -26.14
CA SER A 189 -7.55 -9.90 -27.13
C SER A 189 -6.04 -9.91 -26.94
N GLY A 190 -5.56 -10.27 -25.75
CA GLY A 190 -4.15 -10.11 -25.37
C GLY A 190 -3.73 -8.67 -25.12
N ASN A 191 -4.65 -7.70 -25.19
CA ASN A 191 -4.35 -6.31 -24.85
C ASN A 191 -4.14 -6.11 -23.35
N GLN A 192 -3.49 -5.03 -22.96
CA GLN A 192 -3.23 -4.68 -21.58
C GLN A 192 -4.30 -3.70 -21.07
N LEU A 193 -5.03 -4.07 -20.03
CA LEU A 193 -5.81 -3.12 -19.22
C LEU A 193 -4.91 -2.53 -18.15
N SER A 194 -4.93 -1.20 -18.00
CA SER A 194 -4.16 -0.46 -17.00
C SER A 194 -5.00 0.66 -16.39
N LEU A 195 -4.62 1.09 -15.18
CA LEU A 195 -5.12 2.31 -14.57
C LEU A 195 -4.26 3.48 -15.04
N LEU A 196 -4.89 4.63 -15.26
CA LEU A 196 -4.20 5.91 -15.39
C LEU A 196 -4.16 6.60 -14.03
N TYR A 197 -3.03 7.16 -13.67
CA TYR A 197 -2.87 7.86 -12.39
C TYR A 197 -1.88 9.02 -12.50
N THR A 198 -1.90 9.87 -11.46
CA THR A 198 -0.87 10.87 -11.19
C THR A 198 -0.21 10.57 -9.85
N ASP A 199 1.10 10.80 -9.75
CA ASP A 199 1.86 10.71 -8.51
C ASP A 199 2.07 12.07 -7.82
N GLY A 200 1.41 13.12 -8.34
CA GLY A 200 1.54 14.50 -7.88
C GLY A 200 2.64 15.29 -8.59
N THR A 201 3.50 14.62 -9.36
CA THR A 201 4.54 15.26 -10.18
C THR A 201 4.32 15.01 -11.67
N MET A 202 3.86 13.83 -12.04
CA MET A 202 3.61 13.41 -13.41
C MET A 202 2.17 12.92 -13.57
N ASN A 203 1.54 13.29 -14.68
CA ASN A 203 0.21 12.86 -15.07
C ASN A 203 0.28 11.76 -16.13
N GLY A 204 -0.78 10.95 -16.22
CA GLY A 204 -0.90 9.93 -17.25
C GLY A 204 0.04 8.74 -17.07
N LEU A 205 0.53 8.53 -15.85
CA LEU A 205 1.25 7.32 -15.49
C LEU A 205 0.32 6.11 -15.61
N ARG A 206 0.89 4.97 -16.01
CA ARG A 206 0.14 3.72 -16.22
C ARG A 206 0.54 2.68 -15.20
N LEU A 207 -0.47 2.11 -14.54
CA LEU A 207 -0.31 0.99 -13.63
C LEU A 207 -0.99 -0.24 -14.26
N PRO A 208 -0.23 -1.24 -14.73
CA PRO A 208 -0.79 -2.45 -15.33
C PRO A 208 -1.75 -3.17 -14.38
N VAL A 209 -2.94 -3.50 -14.86
CA VAL A 209 -3.95 -4.28 -14.15
C VAL A 209 -3.84 -5.75 -14.55
N THR A 210 -4.08 -6.07 -15.81
CA THR A 210 -4.02 -7.44 -16.33
C THR A 210 -3.91 -7.45 -17.85
N LEU A 211 -3.28 -8.49 -18.38
CA LEU A 211 -3.44 -8.85 -19.78
C LEU A 211 -4.85 -9.44 -20.00
N LEU A 212 -5.47 -9.09 -21.10
CA LEU A 212 -6.80 -9.54 -21.51
C LEU A 212 -6.69 -10.81 -22.36
N ASP A 213 -5.91 -11.77 -21.88
CA ASP A 213 -5.62 -13.06 -22.55
C ASP A 213 -6.60 -14.17 -22.16
N PHE A 214 -7.72 -13.81 -21.54
CA PHE A 214 -8.75 -14.71 -21.02
C PHE A 214 -10.15 -14.22 -21.43
N THR A 215 -11.12 -15.13 -21.33
CA THR A 215 -12.55 -14.83 -21.38
C THR A 215 -13.20 -15.15 -20.04
N GLY A 216 -14.25 -14.42 -19.68
CA GLY A 216 -14.94 -14.59 -18.40
C GLY A 216 -14.38 -13.70 -17.28
N TRP A 217 -14.98 -13.83 -16.11
CA TRP A 217 -14.62 -13.00 -14.95
C TRP A 217 -13.35 -13.47 -14.26
N LYS A 218 -12.47 -12.51 -13.96
CA LYS A 218 -11.26 -12.69 -13.16
C LYS A 218 -11.15 -11.56 -12.16
N GLN A 219 -10.94 -11.91 -10.89
CA GLN A 219 -10.60 -10.91 -9.89
C GLN A 219 -9.11 -10.57 -9.98
N VAL A 220 -8.81 -9.29 -10.01
CA VAL A 220 -7.44 -8.76 -10.09
C VAL A 220 -7.19 -7.86 -8.91
N SER A 221 -6.01 -8.00 -8.30
CA SER A 221 -5.50 -7.13 -7.25
C SER A 221 -4.26 -6.41 -7.75
N VAL A 222 -4.23 -5.09 -7.61
CA VAL A 222 -3.13 -4.25 -8.06
C VAL A 222 -2.56 -3.52 -6.86
N THR A 223 -1.25 -3.63 -6.64
CA THR A 223 -0.55 -2.86 -5.61
C THR A 223 -0.43 -1.41 -6.06
N LEU A 224 -0.90 -0.50 -5.23
CA LEU A 224 -0.86 0.94 -5.53
C LEU A 224 0.51 1.54 -5.20
N PRO A 225 1.05 2.42 -6.06
CA PRO A 225 2.22 3.22 -5.74
C PRO A 225 2.00 4.10 -4.51
N GLN A 226 3.09 4.53 -3.88
CA GLN A 226 3.01 5.32 -2.65
C GLN A 226 2.30 6.67 -2.85
N ALA A 227 2.49 7.31 -4.01
CA ALA A 227 1.74 8.48 -4.44
C ALA A 227 0.86 8.05 -5.62
N PHE A 228 -0.45 8.02 -5.42
CA PHE A 228 -1.41 7.54 -6.40
C PHE A 228 -2.70 8.32 -6.31
N THR A 229 -3.07 8.95 -7.41
CA THR A 229 -4.41 9.52 -7.63
C THR A 229 -4.92 8.97 -8.95
N LEU A 230 -5.96 8.16 -8.89
CA LEU A 230 -6.55 7.54 -10.07
C LEU A 230 -7.15 8.63 -10.97
N SER A 231 -6.81 8.60 -12.25
CA SER A 231 -7.28 9.57 -13.25
C SER A 231 -8.02 8.93 -14.43
N GLY A 232 -8.04 7.60 -14.53
CA GLY A 232 -8.78 6.94 -15.58
C GLY A 232 -8.36 5.49 -15.83
N LEU A 233 -8.78 5.00 -16.99
CA LEU A 233 -8.49 3.68 -17.52
C LEU A 233 -7.81 3.79 -18.87
N VAL A 234 -6.99 2.81 -19.21
CA VAL A 234 -6.40 2.67 -20.54
C VAL A 234 -6.38 1.20 -20.96
N VAL A 235 -6.74 0.95 -22.21
CA VAL A 235 -6.45 -0.29 -22.90
C VAL A 235 -5.39 -0.01 -23.95
N ASN A 236 -4.32 -0.79 -23.96
CA ASN A 236 -3.26 -0.63 -24.94
C ASN A 236 -2.80 -2.00 -25.48
N ALA A 237 -2.25 -2.00 -26.68
CA ALA A 237 -1.55 -3.15 -27.18
C ALA A 237 -0.41 -3.54 -26.22
N PRO A 238 -0.17 -4.84 -25.97
CA PRO A 238 0.94 -5.25 -25.12
C PRO A 238 2.26 -4.72 -25.69
N PRO A 239 3.26 -4.46 -24.86
CA PRO A 239 4.61 -4.19 -25.34
C PRO A 239 5.11 -5.47 -26.02
N ALA A 240 5.09 -5.46 -27.34
CA ALA A 240 5.41 -6.63 -28.13
C ALA A 240 6.90 -6.59 -28.46
N VAL A 241 7.71 -7.21 -27.62
CA VAL A 241 9.05 -7.63 -27.97
C VAL A 241 9.16 -9.13 -27.73
N ASP A 242 9.76 -9.86 -28.68
CA ASP A 242 10.13 -11.25 -28.49
C ASP A 242 11.29 -11.37 -27.49
N SER A 243 11.71 -12.59 -27.18
CA SER A 243 12.84 -12.86 -26.27
C SER A 243 14.15 -12.21 -26.70
N ASP A 244 14.23 -11.77 -27.95
CA ASP A 244 15.42 -11.16 -28.57
C ASP A 244 15.30 -9.62 -28.65
N GLY A 245 14.20 -9.06 -28.12
CA GLY A 245 13.95 -7.61 -28.08
C GLY A 245 13.38 -7.03 -29.38
N ASN A 246 12.97 -7.86 -30.33
CA ASN A 246 12.35 -7.39 -31.58
C ASN A 246 10.85 -7.10 -31.37
N PRO A 247 10.31 -6.05 -31.98
CA PRO A 247 8.88 -5.78 -31.91
C PRO A 247 8.07 -6.95 -32.47
N ILE A 248 7.26 -7.60 -31.63
CA ILE A 248 6.26 -8.55 -32.11
C ILE A 248 5.12 -7.72 -32.69
N THR A 249 4.95 -7.72 -33.98
CA THR A 249 3.72 -7.30 -34.63
C THR A 249 2.66 -8.38 -34.38
N ALA A 250 2.22 -8.51 -33.12
CA ALA A 250 1.11 -9.38 -32.80
C ALA A 250 -0.11 -8.87 -33.54
N ASN A 251 -0.87 -9.78 -34.12
CA ASN A 251 -2.19 -9.53 -34.67
C ASN A 251 -3.19 -9.29 -33.53
N THR A 252 -2.91 -8.26 -32.69
CA THR A 252 -3.77 -7.90 -31.57
C THR A 252 -5.05 -7.32 -32.15
N PRO A 253 -6.23 -7.76 -31.73
CA PRO A 253 -7.48 -7.15 -32.16
C PRO A 253 -7.46 -5.65 -31.93
N ARG A 254 -7.79 -4.89 -32.97
CA ARG A 254 -7.83 -3.42 -32.91
C ARG A 254 -9.05 -2.90 -32.18
N SER A 255 -10.06 -3.72 -31.96
CA SER A 255 -11.27 -3.38 -31.23
C SER A 255 -11.69 -4.54 -30.35
N GLY A 256 -12.25 -4.22 -29.20
CA GLY A 256 -12.75 -5.21 -28.26
C GLY A 256 -13.71 -4.63 -27.25
N THR A 257 -14.28 -5.51 -26.46
CA THR A 257 -15.17 -5.16 -25.35
C THR A 257 -14.75 -5.91 -24.09
N VAL A 258 -14.49 -5.16 -23.06
CA VAL A 258 -14.14 -5.64 -21.71
C VAL A 258 -15.20 -5.16 -20.73
N TYR A 259 -15.46 -5.92 -19.68
CA TYR A 259 -16.32 -5.44 -18.61
C TYR A 259 -15.54 -5.39 -17.31
N ILE A 260 -15.88 -4.42 -16.47
CA ILE A 260 -15.29 -4.23 -15.15
C ILE A 260 -16.41 -4.07 -14.11
N ASP A 261 -16.14 -4.52 -12.90
CA ASP A 261 -17.09 -4.45 -11.82
C ASP A 261 -16.38 -4.38 -10.45
N GLN A 262 -17.03 -3.71 -9.48
CA GLN A 262 -16.57 -3.68 -8.09
C GLN A 262 -15.10 -3.23 -7.95
N ILE A 263 -14.85 -1.98 -8.26
CA ILE A 263 -13.56 -1.35 -8.07
C ILE A 263 -13.42 -0.82 -6.65
#